data_197246dc79fd08f2ba6665e9e6e9ae01
#
_entry.id   197246dc79fd08f2ba6665e9e6e9ae01
#
_cell.length_a   1.000
_cell.length_b   1.000
_cell.length_c   1.000
_cell.angle_alpha   90.00
_cell.angle_beta   90.00
_cell.angle_gamma   90.00
#
_symmetry.space_group_name_H-M   'P 1'
#
loop_
_entity.id
_entity.type
_entity.pdbx_description
1 polymer ?
#
loop_
_entity_poly.entity_id
_entity_poly.type
_entity_poly.pdbx_seq_one_letter_code
_entity_poly.pdbx_strand_id
1 'polypeptide(L)'
;MSKVVVLKTSPETVLEDYKKLLRLAEYQNFISRDKETLLKLNLSWTKYFPSCSSQPWQLEGVLGTLLEDGFDKERLFPVENKTVVTDPRKGAENNKWLSVLDKYGIEFIPLTEVEWIKYEFKSEFLKLHLTFPEGIEIPKGFVGRQIIHLPTVKTHGHSVTTGAIKNSFGGLLKEYRHYAHKYIHEILVDLMMMQKELHPAVFAVMDGTVCGDGAGPRTMEPKIKNYILASADSVAIDAIAAKMMGFDPMNIPYLRMCHERELGKADPKDIEIVGEDIEEVNFNFRVKKSLVIWGDQMLRLGPLSFLEGLFLKSPLVVWAPLASNIYHDLFWYPVIGKRIINKFKETKWGKLFDKY
;
A
#
# COMPACT_ATOMS: atom_id res chain seq x y z
N MET A 1 -17.33 9.85 14.49
CA MET A 1 -15.85 9.98 14.61
C MET A 1 -15.22 8.76 13.99
N SER A 2 -14.20 8.92 13.16
CA SER A 2 -13.49 7.75 12.61
C SER A 2 -12.61 7.13 13.68
N LYS A 3 -12.53 5.78 13.70
CA LYS A 3 -11.76 5.02 14.70
C LYS A 3 -10.52 4.41 14.04
N VAL A 4 -9.36 4.58 14.66
CA VAL A 4 -8.12 3.89 14.30
C VAL A 4 -7.60 3.15 15.52
N VAL A 5 -7.43 1.84 15.40
CA VAL A 5 -6.79 1.03 16.45
C VAL A 5 -5.32 0.97 16.17
N VAL A 6 -4.50 1.21 17.20
CA VAL A 6 -3.04 1.13 17.14
C VAL A 6 -2.56 0.22 18.28
N LEU A 7 -1.77 -0.79 17.96
CA LEU A 7 -1.18 -1.69 18.95
C LEU A 7 0.34 -1.77 18.75
N LYS A 8 1.06 -1.96 19.85
CA LYS A 8 2.43 -2.47 19.82
C LYS A 8 2.41 -3.97 19.64
N THR A 9 3.44 -4.49 19.00
CA THR A 9 3.60 -5.92 18.75
C THR A 9 5.07 -6.34 18.82
N SER A 10 5.30 -7.64 18.86
CA SER A 10 6.63 -8.25 18.82
C SER A 10 6.63 -9.47 17.88
N PRO A 11 7.79 -9.93 17.41
CA PRO A 11 7.87 -11.16 16.62
C PRO A 11 7.28 -12.40 17.30
N GLU A 12 7.25 -12.41 18.63
CA GLU A 12 6.75 -13.51 19.43
C GLU A 12 5.21 -13.53 19.53
N THR A 13 4.55 -12.37 19.40
CA THR A 13 3.10 -12.20 19.64
C THR A 13 2.33 -11.70 18.43
N VAL A 14 3.01 -11.41 17.32
CA VAL A 14 2.43 -10.66 16.19
C VAL A 14 1.13 -11.26 15.63
N LEU A 15 1.00 -12.57 15.55
CA LEU A 15 -0.21 -13.21 15.03
C LEU A 15 -1.41 -12.97 15.96
N GLU A 16 -1.21 -13.15 17.26
CA GLU A 16 -2.25 -12.87 18.26
C GLU A 16 -2.54 -11.36 18.36
N ASP A 17 -1.53 -10.51 18.15
CA ASP A 17 -1.73 -9.06 18.15
C ASP A 17 -2.54 -8.59 16.94
N TYR A 18 -2.37 -9.19 15.75
CA TYR A 18 -3.26 -8.93 14.60
C TYR A 18 -4.70 -9.35 14.88
N LYS A 19 -4.91 -10.47 15.53
CA LYS A 19 -6.24 -10.93 15.97
C LYS A 19 -6.87 -9.93 16.95
N LYS A 20 -6.11 -9.52 17.96
CA LYS A 20 -6.54 -8.49 18.93
C LYS A 20 -6.85 -7.17 18.23
N LEU A 21 -5.99 -6.73 17.30
CA LEU A 21 -6.14 -5.52 16.53
C LEU A 21 -7.47 -5.48 15.75
N LEU A 22 -7.75 -6.54 15.00
CA LEU A 22 -8.96 -6.66 14.19
C LEU A 22 -10.21 -6.65 15.07
N ARG A 23 -10.21 -7.38 16.19
CA ARG A 23 -11.33 -7.43 17.13
C ARG A 23 -11.57 -6.09 17.82
N LEU A 24 -10.53 -5.38 18.25
CA LEU A 24 -10.64 -4.03 18.80
C LEU A 24 -11.14 -3.01 17.77
N ALA A 25 -10.77 -3.20 16.51
CA ALA A 25 -11.27 -2.38 15.40
C ALA A 25 -12.70 -2.75 14.99
N GLU A 26 -13.30 -3.75 15.65
CA GLU A 26 -14.66 -4.23 15.37
C GLU A 26 -14.91 -4.50 13.89
N TYR A 27 -13.90 -5.09 13.22
CA TYR A 27 -13.88 -5.25 11.76
C TYR A 27 -15.13 -5.97 11.21
N GLN A 28 -15.74 -6.87 12.00
CA GLN A 28 -16.95 -7.62 11.64
C GLN A 28 -18.19 -6.72 11.45
N ASN A 29 -18.17 -5.50 12.01
CA ASN A 29 -19.23 -4.50 11.75
C ASN A 29 -19.14 -3.92 10.34
N PHE A 30 -17.99 -4.07 9.66
CA PHE A 30 -17.71 -3.51 8.35
C PHE A 30 -17.57 -4.61 7.28
N ILE A 31 -16.86 -5.69 7.59
CA ILE A 31 -16.56 -6.79 6.69
C ILE A 31 -17.42 -8.00 7.05
N SER A 32 -18.35 -8.33 6.16
CA SER A 32 -19.27 -9.47 6.34
C SER A 32 -18.62 -10.77 5.89
N ARG A 33 -18.72 -11.83 6.70
CA ARG A 33 -18.25 -13.17 6.35
C ARG A 33 -19.00 -13.83 5.18
N ASP A 34 -20.21 -13.35 4.90
CA ASP A 34 -21.09 -13.91 3.87
C ASP A 34 -20.77 -13.34 2.47
N LYS A 35 -19.85 -12.38 2.38
CA LYS A 35 -19.45 -11.73 1.12
C LYS A 35 -18.03 -12.10 0.72
N GLU A 36 -17.79 -12.07 -0.59
CA GLU A 36 -16.46 -12.21 -1.17
C GLU A 36 -15.56 -11.04 -0.78
N THR A 37 -14.35 -11.34 -0.33
CA THR A 37 -13.41 -10.36 0.24
C THR A 37 -12.08 -10.37 -0.51
N LEU A 38 -11.73 -9.26 -1.09
CA LEU A 38 -10.41 -9.03 -1.67
C LEU A 38 -9.42 -8.71 -0.54
N LEU A 39 -8.30 -9.41 -0.49
CA LEU A 39 -7.16 -9.09 0.37
C LEU A 39 -6.11 -8.41 -0.50
N LYS A 40 -6.12 -7.08 -0.53
CA LYS A 40 -5.21 -6.32 -1.38
C LYS A 40 -3.85 -6.16 -0.71
N LEU A 41 -2.91 -7.00 -1.14
CA LEU A 41 -1.52 -6.93 -0.73
C LEU A 41 -0.84 -5.67 -1.28
N ASN A 42 0.37 -5.40 -0.82
CA ASN A 42 1.21 -4.30 -1.29
C ASN A 42 2.54 -4.85 -1.82
N LEU A 43 2.81 -4.66 -3.10
CA LEU A 43 4.07 -5.04 -3.74
C LEU A 43 4.73 -3.79 -4.33
N SER A 44 5.85 -3.37 -3.75
CA SER A 44 6.63 -2.25 -4.27
C SER A 44 7.89 -2.70 -5.01
N TRP A 45 8.36 -3.91 -4.77
CA TRP A 45 9.50 -4.52 -5.42
C TRP A 45 9.31 -6.02 -5.59
N THR A 46 9.70 -6.59 -6.74
CA THR A 46 9.69 -8.05 -6.96
C THR A 46 10.63 -8.76 -5.99
N LYS A 47 11.83 -8.18 -5.76
CA LYS A 47 12.79 -8.69 -4.79
C LYS A 47 12.35 -8.35 -3.38
N TYR A 48 12.60 -9.27 -2.45
CA TYR A 48 12.39 -8.96 -1.03
C TYR A 48 13.32 -7.84 -0.57
N PHE A 49 12.71 -6.86 0.10
CA PHE A 49 13.42 -5.84 0.86
C PHE A 49 12.55 -5.45 2.06
N PRO A 50 13.10 -5.41 3.30
CA PRO A 50 12.33 -5.06 4.48
C PRO A 50 11.56 -3.75 4.30
N SER A 51 10.32 -3.69 4.75
CA SER A 51 9.40 -2.54 4.62
C SER A 51 8.85 -2.20 3.23
N CYS A 52 9.29 -2.88 2.17
CA CYS A 52 8.81 -2.58 0.81
C CYS A 52 7.40 -3.09 0.51
N SER A 53 7.07 -4.27 1.02
CA SER A 53 5.85 -5.01 0.66
C SER A 53 5.13 -5.50 1.91
N SER A 54 3.90 -6.00 1.76
CA SER A 54 3.17 -6.64 2.86
C SER A 54 4.01 -7.74 3.49
N GLN A 55 4.00 -7.79 4.81
CA GLN A 55 4.79 -8.79 5.55
C GLN A 55 4.04 -10.12 5.61
N PRO A 56 4.73 -11.28 5.64
CA PRO A 56 4.06 -12.58 5.71
C PRO A 56 3.24 -12.74 6.98
N TRP A 57 3.72 -12.27 8.13
CA TRP A 57 2.96 -12.28 9.38
C TRP A 57 1.72 -11.38 9.36
N GLN A 58 1.71 -10.27 8.57
CA GLN A 58 0.53 -9.44 8.35
C GLN A 58 -0.54 -10.24 7.61
N LEU A 59 -0.16 -10.89 6.52
CA LEU A 59 -1.07 -11.73 5.75
C LEU A 59 -1.58 -12.90 6.59
N GLU A 60 -0.69 -13.60 7.30
CA GLU A 60 -1.06 -14.73 8.14
C GLU A 60 -1.97 -14.33 9.31
N GLY A 61 -1.64 -13.25 10.02
CA GLY A 61 -2.44 -12.75 11.12
C GLY A 61 -3.85 -12.35 10.70
N VAL A 62 -3.98 -11.69 9.54
CA VAL A 62 -5.30 -11.33 8.98
C VAL A 62 -6.06 -12.57 8.54
N LEU A 63 -5.46 -13.45 7.72
CA LEU A 63 -6.11 -14.67 7.25
C LEU A 63 -6.52 -15.58 8.40
N GLY A 64 -5.61 -15.82 9.36
CA GLY A 64 -5.89 -16.65 10.53
C GLY A 64 -7.09 -16.12 11.34
N THR A 65 -7.16 -14.80 11.52
CA THR A 65 -8.29 -14.18 12.23
C THR A 65 -9.60 -14.34 11.47
N LEU A 66 -9.60 -14.06 10.15
CA LEU A 66 -10.81 -14.19 9.34
C LEU A 66 -11.35 -15.63 9.35
N LEU A 67 -10.48 -16.62 9.17
CA LEU A 67 -10.86 -18.03 9.17
C LEU A 67 -11.35 -18.51 10.54
N GLU A 68 -10.69 -18.08 11.63
CA GLU A 68 -11.13 -18.38 13.00
C GLU A 68 -12.50 -17.78 13.31
N ASP A 69 -12.79 -16.59 12.76
CA ASP A 69 -14.06 -15.90 12.93
C ASP A 69 -15.14 -16.40 11.92
N GLY A 70 -14.86 -17.48 11.19
CA GLY A 70 -15.82 -18.22 10.36
C GLY A 70 -15.98 -17.71 8.93
N PHE A 71 -15.02 -16.97 8.40
CA PHE A 71 -14.99 -16.67 6.98
C PHE A 71 -14.67 -17.93 6.17
N ASP A 72 -15.35 -18.11 5.06
CA ASP A 72 -15.06 -19.19 4.12
C ASP A 72 -13.82 -18.85 3.30
N LYS A 73 -12.82 -19.73 3.30
CA LYS A 73 -11.58 -19.54 2.53
C LYS A 73 -11.82 -19.38 1.04
N GLU A 74 -12.85 -20.01 0.48
CA GLU A 74 -13.22 -19.92 -0.94
C GLU A 74 -13.77 -18.52 -1.31
N ARG A 75 -14.02 -17.67 -0.30
CA ARG A 75 -14.47 -16.28 -0.47
C ARG A 75 -13.38 -15.26 -0.15
N LEU A 76 -12.13 -15.70 0.09
CA LEU A 76 -10.99 -14.84 0.37
C LEU A 76 -10.05 -14.83 -0.84
N PHE A 77 -9.84 -13.65 -1.41
CA PHE A 77 -9.09 -13.46 -2.66
C PHE A 77 -7.86 -12.57 -2.43
N PRO A 78 -6.69 -13.15 -2.11
CA PRO A 78 -5.45 -12.38 -2.02
C PRO A 78 -5.01 -11.93 -3.41
N VAL A 79 -4.93 -10.63 -3.62
CA VAL A 79 -4.68 -10.03 -4.94
C VAL A 79 -3.52 -9.05 -4.92
N GLU A 80 -2.76 -9.01 -6.01
CA GLU A 80 -1.79 -7.96 -6.30
C GLU A 80 -1.58 -7.81 -7.80
N ASN A 81 -1.16 -6.61 -8.21
CA ASN A 81 -0.96 -6.27 -9.62
C ASN A 81 0.52 -6.10 -9.97
N LYS A 82 0.77 -6.17 -11.27
CA LYS A 82 2.03 -5.80 -11.89
C LYS A 82 2.22 -4.28 -11.93
N THR A 83 3.45 -3.83 -11.87
CA THR A 83 3.88 -2.52 -12.36
C THR A 83 4.83 -2.72 -13.53
N VAL A 84 5.26 -1.64 -14.18
CA VAL A 84 6.31 -1.71 -15.22
C VAL A 84 7.64 -2.30 -14.72
N VAL A 85 7.82 -2.44 -13.40
CA VAL A 85 9.05 -2.91 -12.74
C VAL A 85 8.81 -4.02 -11.71
N THR A 86 7.60 -4.55 -11.57
CA THR A 86 7.31 -5.64 -10.63
C THR A 86 6.56 -6.79 -11.30
N ASP A 87 6.91 -8.00 -10.88
CA ASP A 87 6.23 -9.25 -11.23
C ASP A 87 5.48 -9.74 -9.97
N PRO A 88 4.15 -9.86 -10.00
CA PRO A 88 3.36 -10.21 -8.82
C PRO A 88 3.59 -11.65 -8.34
N ARG A 89 3.77 -12.64 -9.23
CA ARG A 89 4.01 -14.04 -8.83
C ARG A 89 5.37 -14.20 -8.15
N LYS A 90 6.44 -13.70 -8.78
CA LYS A 90 7.79 -13.69 -8.17
C LYS A 90 7.82 -12.84 -6.91
N GLY A 91 7.05 -11.74 -6.88
CA GLY A 91 6.92 -10.90 -5.70
C GLY A 91 6.26 -11.66 -4.54
N ALA A 92 5.20 -12.41 -4.80
CA ALA A 92 4.50 -13.24 -3.81
C ALA A 92 5.44 -14.33 -3.24
N GLU A 93 6.22 -14.99 -4.09
CA GLU A 93 7.22 -15.97 -3.68
C GLU A 93 8.30 -15.33 -2.80
N ASN A 94 8.95 -14.25 -3.28
CA ASN A 94 10.06 -13.60 -2.59
C ASN A 94 9.65 -12.97 -1.24
N ASN A 95 8.40 -12.50 -1.10
CA ASN A 95 7.86 -11.96 0.14
C ASN A 95 7.16 -13.02 1.01
N LYS A 96 7.30 -14.32 0.67
CA LYS A 96 6.79 -15.45 1.46
C LYS A 96 5.26 -15.53 1.56
N TRP A 97 4.53 -14.82 0.68
CA TRP A 97 3.06 -14.87 0.69
C TRP A 97 2.55 -16.24 0.26
N LEU A 98 3.22 -16.90 -0.73
CA LEU A 98 2.82 -18.23 -1.18
C LEU A 98 2.91 -19.26 -0.04
N SER A 99 3.99 -19.24 0.77
CA SER A 99 4.11 -20.13 1.93
C SER A 99 2.96 -19.94 2.93
N VAL A 100 2.54 -18.70 3.16
CA VAL A 100 1.38 -18.41 4.03
C VAL A 100 0.10 -18.91 3.41
N LEU A 101 -0.15 -18.63 2.14
CA LEU A 101 -1.38 -19.00 1.44
C LEU A 101 -1.54 -20.51 1.31
N ASP A 102 -0.45 -21.22 1.00
CA ASP A 102 -0.41 -22.69 0.91
C ASP A 102 -0.81 -23.35 2.24
N LYS A 103 -0.39 -22.76 3.37
CA LYS A 103 -0.76 -23.24 4.72
C LYS A 103 -2.28 -23.28 4.92
N TYR A 104 -3.01 -22.34 4.32
CA TYR A 104 -4.48 -22.24 4.42
C TYR A 104 -5.22 -22.83 3.20
N GLY A 105 -4.49 -23.24 2.18
CA GLY A 105 -5.08 -23.73 0.92
C GLY A 105 -5.84 -22.64 0.16
N ILE A 106 -5.28 -21.42 0.15
CA ILE A 106 -5.84 -20.25 -0.55
C ILE A 106 -4.92 -19.87 -1.71
N GLU A 107 -5.49 -19.60 -2.88
CA GLU A 107 -4.71 -19.26 -4.08
C GLU A 107 -4.41 -17.75 -4.14
N PHE A 108 -3.18 -17.39 -4.51
CA PHE A 108 -2.80 -16.02 -4.85
C PHE A 108 -3.26 -15.67 -6.26
N ILE A 109 -3.91 -14.52 -6.43
CA ILE A 109 -4.47 -14.08 -7.71
C ILE A 109 -3.71 -12.84 -8.21
N PRO A 110 -2.80 -13.02 -9.19
CA PRO A 110 -2.21 -11.89 -9.90
C PRO A 110 -3.26 -11.17 -10.75
N LEU A 111 -3.38 -9.86 -10.61
CA LEU A 111 -4.32 -9.09 -11.41
C LEU A 111 -3.95 -8.98 -12.90
N THR A 112 -2.81 -9.52 -13.30
CA THR A 112 -2.41 -9.72 -14.70
C THR A 112 -3.13 -10.89 -15.37
N GLU A 113 -3.79 -11.75 -14.59
CA GLU A 113 -4.41 -12.99 -15.04
C GLU A 113 -5.94 -12.95 -14.92
N VAL A 114 -6.50 -11.79 -14.57
CA VAL A 114 -7.94 -11.58 -14.45
C VAL A 114 -8.48 -10.72 -15.60
N GLU A 115 -9.79 -10.80 -15.81
CA GLU A 115 -10.50 -9.94 -16.77
C GLU A 115 -10.52 -8.48 -16.27
N TRP A 116 -10.16 -7.54 -17.15
CA TRP A 116 -10.30 -6.12 -16.95
C TRP A 116 -11.40 -5.57 -17.82
N ILE A 117 -12.26 -4.73 -17.25
CA ILE A 117 -13.42 -4.14 -17.96
C ILE A 117 -13.33 -2.61 -17.91
N LYS A 118 -13.81 -1.93 -18.93
CA LYS A 118 -14.10 -0.50 -18.85
C LYS A 118 -15.29 -0.31 -17.92
N TYR A 119 -15.15 0.59 -16.95
CA TYR A 119 -16.20 0.89 -15.99
C TYR A 119 -16.57 2.37 -16.05
N GLU A 120 -17.86 2.65 -16.14
CA GLU A 120 -18.40 4.00 -16.14
C GLU A 120 -18.72 4.42 -14.70
N PHE A 121 -17.85 5.23 -14.12
CA PHE A 121 -18.02 5.76 -12.79
C PHE A 121 -19.04 6.89 -12.76
N LYS A 122 -19.83 6.94 -11.70
CA LYS A 122 -20.76 8.06 -11.41
C LYS A 122 -20.04 9.23 -10.75
N SER A 123 -18.90 8.97 -10.13
CA SER A 123 -18.08 9.95 -9.42
C SER A 123 -17.43 10.94 -10.39
N GLU A 124 -17.48 12.23 -10.05
CA GLU A 124 -16.78 13.29 -10.79
C GLU A 124 -15.32 13.36 -10.34
N PHE A 125 -14.43 12.77 -11.12
CA PHE A 125 -13.00 12.70 -10.82
C PHE A 125 -12.29 14.03 -11.04
N LEU A 126 -11.25 14.29 -10.22
CA LEU A 126 -10.43 15.49 -10.28
C LEU A 126 -9.48 15.47 -11.49
N LYS A 127 -8.73 14.39 -11.66
CA LYS A 127 -7.66 14.27 -12.68
C LYS A 127 -7.60 12.90 -13.37
N LEU A 128 -8.31 11.90 -12.89
CA LEU A 128 -8.19 10.55 -13.43
C LEU A 128 -8.66 10.48 -14.90
N HIS A 129 -9.74 11.19 -15.25
CA HIS A 129 -10.26 11.30 -16.61
C HIS A 129 -9.26 11.98 -17.58
N LEU A 130 -8.42 12.91 -17.08
CA LEU A 130 -7.38 13.56 -17.90
C LEU A 130 -6.16 12.63 -18.10
N THR A 131 -5.94 11.73 -17.15
CA THR A 131 -4.83 10.77 -17.23
C THR A 131 -5.16 9.58 -18.11
N PHE A 132 -6.42 9.16 -18.12
CA PHE A 132 -6.95 8.02 -18.88
C PHE A 132 -8.16 8.45 -19.75
N PRO A 133 -7.94 9.26 -20.81
CA PRO A 133 -9.02 9.82 -21.63
C PRO A 133 -9.78 8.76 -22.42
N GLU A 134 -9.21 7.57 -22.62
CA GLU A 134 -9.85 6.44 -23.32
C GLU A 134 -10.80 5.63 -22.42
N GLY A 135 -10.95 6.04 -21.16
CA GLY A 135 -11.75 5.38 -20.13
C GLY A 135 -10.91 4.63 -19.11
N ILE A 136 -11.55 4.31 -18.00
CA ILE A 136 -10.91 3.67 -16.85
C ILE A 136 -11.22 2.18 -16.89
N GLU A 137 -10.18 1.36 -16.92
CA GLU A 137 -10.31 -0.09 -16.83
C GLU A 137 -9.97 -0.53 -15.40
N ILE A 138 -10.80 -1.44 -14.87
CA ILE A 138 -10.67 -2.05 -13.56
C ILE A 138 -10.77 -3.56 -13.64
N PRO A 139 -10.22 -4.32 -12.66
CA PRO A 139 -10.47 -5.75 -12.58
C PRO A 139 -11.97 -6.01 -12.37
N LYS A 140 -12.60 -6.80 -13.24
CA LYS A 140 -14.04 -7.12 -13.14
C LYS A 140 -14.44 -7.64 -11.76
N GLY A 141 -13.58 -8.48 -11.16
CA GLY A 141 -13.82 -9.05 -9.84
C GLY A 141 -13.76 -8.06 -8.68
N PHE A 142 -13.47 -6.76 -8.91
CA PHE A 142 -13.50 -5.76 -7.85
C PHE A 142 -14.91 -5.19 -7.62
N VAL A 143 -15.76 -5.24 -8.64
CA VAL A 143 -17.12 -4.70 -8.56
C VAL A 143 -17.98 -5.52 -7.59
N GLY A 144 -18.49 -4.89 -6.56
CA GLY A 144 -19.39 -5.48 -5.57
C GLY A 144 -18.73 -6.35 -4.50
N ARG A 145 -17.43 -6.59 -4.57
CA ARG A 145 -16.67 -7.28 -3.51
C ARG A 145 -16.21 -6.29 -2.45
N GLN A 146 -16.20 -6.72 -1.19
CA GLN A 146 -15.55 -5.94 -0.12
C GLN A 146 -14.03 -6.12 -0.19
N ILE A 147 -13.29 -5.16 0.39
CA ILE A 147 -11.83 -5.16 0.29
C ILE A 147 -11.16 -4.85 1.64
N ILE A 148 -10.11 -5.62 1.94
CA ILE A 148 -9.18 -5.36 3.05
C ILE A 148 -7.82 -5.02 2.45
N HIS A 149 -7.36 -3.79 2.67
CA HIS A 149 -6.01 -3.37 2.28
C HIS A 149 -4.98 -3.78 3.31
N LEU A 150 -3.84 -4.31 2.84
CA LEU A 150 -2.71 -4.72 3.66
C LEU A 150 -1.45 -3.88 3.34
N PRO A 151 -1.47 -2.55 3.59
CA PRO A 151 -0.34 -1.68 3.31
C PRO A 151 0.74 -1.78 4.40
N THR A 152 1.89 -1.15 4.13
CA THR A 152 2.99 -0.97 5.08
C THR A 152 3.25 0.51 5.34
N VAL A 153 3.65 0.85 6.56
CA VAL A 153 4.04 2.22 6.94
C VAL A 153 5.37 2.57 6.27
N LYS A 154 5.35 3.51 5.33
CA LYS A 154 6.56 3.97 4.63
C LYS A 154 6.39 5.32 3.95
N THR A 155 7.51 6.02 3.80
CA THR A 155 7.59 7.25 3.00
C THR A 155 7.48 6.96 1.50
N HIS A 156 7.17 8.00 0.72
CA HIS A 156 7.10 7.93 -0.74
C HIS A 156 7.54 9.24 -1.39
N GLY A 157 8.42 9.17 -2.36
CA GLY A 157 9.03 10.35 -2.98
C GLY A 157 8.08 11.29 -3.73
N HIS A 158 6.89 10.82 -4.17
CA HIS A 158 5.91 11.66 -4.87
C HIS A 158 4.70 12.03 -3.99
N SER A 159 4.24 11.13 -3.12
CA SER A 159 3.01 11.33 -2.31
C SER A 159 3.28 11.54 -0.82
N VAL A 160 4.51 11.78 -0.41
CA VAL A 160 4.98 11.90 0.98
C VAL A 160 4.92 10.57 1.72
N THR A 161 3.74 9.96 1.81
CA THR A 161 3.51 8.66 2.43
C THR A 161 2.88 7.67 1.45
N THR A 162 2.98 6.39 1.76
CA THR A 162 2.10 5.35 1.24
C THR A 162 1.03 5.05 2.29
N GLY A 163 0.10 4.17 1.99
CA GLY A 163 -0.93 3.77 2.95
C GLY A 163 -2.04 2.99 2.27
N ALA A 164 -3.21 2.94 2.91
CA ALA A 164 -4.37 2.24 2.42
C ALA A 164 -4.90 2.84 1.11
N ILE A 165 -5.00 4.18 1.04
CA ILE A 165 -5.46 4.87 -0.17
C ILE A 165 -4.53 4.55 -1.34
N LYS A 166 -3.22 4.72 -1.14
CA LYS A 166 -2.25 4.44 -2.21
C LYS A 166 -2.13 2.96 -2.55
N ASN A 167 -2.50 2.05 -1.65
CA ASN A 167 -2.51 0.63 -1.94
C ASN A 167 -3.54 0.26 -3.03
N SER A 168 -4.64 1.01 -3.14
CA SER A 168 -5.61 0.87 -4.23
C SER A 168 -5.05 1.23 -5.61
N PHE A 169 -4.04 2.09 -5.68
CA PHE A 169 -3.35 2.45 -6.91
C PHE A 169 -2.83 1.22 -7.66
N GLY A 170 -2.32 0.23 -6.92
CA GLY A 170 -1.90 -1.06 -7.46
C GLY A 170 -3.05 -1.96 -7.91
N GLY A 171 -4.22 -1.84 -7.31
CA GLY A 171 -5.40 -2.66 -7.60
C GLY A 171 -6.27 -2.12 -8.72
N LEU A 172 -6.49 -0.82 -8.74
CA LEU A 172 -7.50 -0.17 -9.59
C LEU A 172 -6.95 0.40 -10.91
N LEU A 173 -5.64 0.51 -11.07
CA LEU A 173 -5.03 1.03 -12.29
C LEU A 173 -4.10 -0.01 -12.91
N LYS A 174 -4.15 -0.13 -14.25
CA LYS A 174 -3.25 -1.00 -15.03
C LYS A 174 -1.78 -0.57 -14.90
N GLU A 175 -0.89 -1.31 -15.53
CA GLU A 175 0.57 -1.15 -15.44
C GLU A 175 1.10 0.23 -15.84
N TYR A 176 0.46 0.93 -16.77
CA TYR A 176 0.84 2.29 -17.22
C TYR A 176 0.43 3.41 -16.27
N ARG A 177 -0.01 3.07 -15.06
CA ARG A 177 -0.41 4.02 -14.00
C ARG A 177 0.64 5.04 -13.60
N HIS A 178 1.90 4.87 -14.02
CA HIS A 178 2.94 5.86 -13.77
C HIS A 178 2.65 7.25 -14.38
N TYR A 179 1.79 7.34 -15.41
CA TYR A 179 1.32 8.64 -15.93
C TYR A 179 0.59 9.46 -14.86
N ALA A 180 -0.05 8.79 -13.91
CA ALA A 180 -0.74 9.39 -12.78
C ALA A 180 0.18 10.16 -11.79
N HIS A 181 1.49 9.93 -11.82
CA HIS A 181 2.43 10.61 -10.91
C HIS A 181 2.46 12.12 -11.05
N LYS A 182 2.07 12.68 -12.20
CA LYS A 182 1.99 14.13 -12.41
C LYS A 182 0.95 14.78 -11.50
N TYR A 183 -0.17 14.10 -11.27
CA TYR A 183 -1.31 14.53 -10.46
C TYR A 183 -1.56 13.56 -9.30
N ILE A 184 -0.48 13.07 -8.69
CA ILE A 184 -0.57 11.92 -7.76
C ILE A 184 -1.52 12.20 -6.60
N HIS A 185 -1.56 13.41 -6.06
CA HIS A 185 -2.40 13.73 -4.92
C HIS A 185 -3.88 13.75 -5.30
N GLU A 186 -4.24 14.40 -6.41
CA GLU A 186 -5.62 14.43 -6.91
C GLU A 186 -6.09 13.02 -7.33
N ILE A 187 -5.21 12.23 -7.95
CA ILE A 187 -5.54 10.87 -8.35
C ILE A 187 -5.72 9.94 -7.14
N LEU A 188 -5.01 10.16 -6.04
CA LEU A 188 -5.27 9.41 -4.80
C LEU A 188 -6.65 9.71 -4.22
N VAL A 189 -7.14 10.95 -4.37
CA VAL A 189 -8.52 11.31 -4.03
C VAL A 189 -9.50 10.60 -4.95
N ASP A 190 -9.26 10.62 -6.25
CA ASP A 190 -10.09 9.92 -7.25
C ASP A 190 -10.15 8.42 -6.96
N LEU A 191 -9.03 7.79 -6.60
CA LEU A 191 -9.01 6.38 -6.20
C LEU A 191 -9.83 6.10 -4.94
N MET A 192 -9.87 7.04 -3.99
CA MET A 192 -10.73 6.90 -2.82
C MET A 192 -12.22 6.95 -3.21
N MET A 193 -12.57 7.81 -4.16
CA MET A 193 -13.93 7.88 -4.72
C MET A 193 -14.28 6.58 -5.46
N MET A 194 -13.37 6.06 -6.30
CA MET A 194 -13.53 4.76 -6.98
C MET A 194 -13.81 3.63 -5.99
N GLN A 195 -13.02 3.54 -4.91
CA GLN A 195 -13.21 2.49 -3.91
C GLN A 195 -14.58 2.55 -3.26
N LYS A 196 -15.05 3.74 -2.90
CA LYS A 196 -16.38 3.93 -2.30
C LYS A 196 -17.52 3.55 -3.26
N GLU A 197 -17.31 3.67 -4.57
CA GLU A 197 -18.32 3.28 -5.58
C GLU A 197 -18.28 1.78 -5.88
N LEU A 198 -17.09 1.17 -5.93
CA LEU A 198 -16.92 -0.22 -6.31
C LEU A 198 -17.16 -1.22 -5.18
N HIS A 199 -16.73 -0.86 -3.96
CA HIS A 199 -16.71 -1.79 -2.83
C HIS A 199 -17.81 -1.47 -1.83
N PRO A 200 -18.66 -2.44 -1.45
CA PRO A 200 -19.68 -2.25 -0.42
C PRO A 200 -19.05 -1.99 0.96
N ALA A 201 -17.79 -2.38 1.15
CA ALA A 201 -17.02 -2.10 2.36
C ALA A 201 -15.53 -2.06 2.04
N VAL A 202 -14.83 -1.12 2.69
CA VAL A 202 -13.37 -0.97 2.63
C VAL A 202 -12.83 -1.01 4.06
N PHE A 203 -11.80 -1.80 4.27
CA PHE A 203 -11.10 -1.89 5.55
C PHE A 203 -9.60 -1.91 5.31
N ALA A 204 -8.81 -1.46 6.28
CA ALA A 204 -7.36 -1.45 6.18
C ALA A 204 -6.70 -2.01 7.43
N VAL A 205 -5.70 -2.87 7.24
CA VAL A 205 -4.83 -3.41 8.29
C VAL A 205 -3.39 -3.12 7.87
N MET A 206 -2.78 -2.14 8.52
CA MET A 206 -1.47 -1.60 8.12
C MET A 206 -0.36 -2.15 9.00
N ASP A 207 0.71 -2.64 8.38
CA ASP A 207 1.92 -3.08 9.07
C ASP A 207 2.90 -1.93 9.27
N GLY A 208 3.25 -1.69 10.52
CA GLY A 208 4.27 -0.76 10.99
C GLY A 208 5.31 -1.46 11.86
N THR A 209 5.44 -2.79 11.74
CA THR A 209 6.47 -3.54 12.47
C THR A 209 7.86 -3.17 11.98
N VAL A 210 8.03 -3.13 10.66
CA VAL A 210 9.23 -2.67 9.96
C VAL A 210 8.82 -1.60 8.96
N CYS A 211 9.00 -0.35 9.36
CA CYS A 211 8.65 0.81 8.55
C CYS A 211 9.75 1.20 7.57
N GLY A 212 9.39 1.91 6.51
CA GLY A 212 10.33 2.39 5.50
C GLY A 212 10.55 3.89 5.56
N ASP A 213 11.78 4.35 5.85
CA ASP A 213 12.18 5.75 5.85
C ASP A 213 13.01 6.12 4.62
N GLY A 214 12.81 7.28 4.05
CA GLY A 214 13.69 7.87 3.02
C GLY A 214 13.11 7.85 1.62
N ALA A 215 13.85 7.26 0.65
CA ALA A 215 13.51 7.31 -0.77
C ALA A 215 12.54 6.16 -1.17
N GLY A 216 11.37 6.14 -0.53
CA GLY A 216 10.34 5.16 -0.84
C GLY A 216 9.77 5.25 -2.27
N PRO A 217 9.25 4.14 -2.77
CA PRO A 217 8.85 2.94 -2.04
C PRO A 217 9.87 1.78 -2.03
N ARG A 218 11.09 1.94 -2.59
CA ARG A 218 12.06 0.85 -2.74
C ARG A 218 13.36 1.05 -1.97
N THR A 219 14.09 2.13 -2.26
CA THR A 219 15.43 2.39 -1.71
C THR A 219 15.36 3.10 -0.35
N MET A 220 14.67 2.47 0.59
CA MET A 220 14.42 2.99 1.93
C MET A 220 15.42 2.45 2.94
N GLU A 221 15.42 3.05 4.11
CA GLU A 221 16.06 2.56 5.32
C GLU A 221 15.01 1.88 6.19
N PRO A 222 15.08 0.55 6.41
CA PRO A 222 14.14 -0.15 7.28
C PRO A 222 14.32 0.30 8.74
N LYS A 223 13.21 0.65 9.39
CA LYS A 223 13.16 1.04 10.80
C LYS A 223 12.18 0.13 11.54
N ILE A 224 12.66 -0.63 12.50
CA ILE A 224 11.81 -1.44 13.38
C ILE A 224 11.09 -0.47 14.32
N LYS A 225 9.74 -0.49 14.27
CA LYS A 225 8.87 0.38 15.07
C LYS A 225 7.88 -0.40 15.91
N ASN A 226 7.58 -1.66 15.53
CA ASN A 226 6.74 -2.57 16.30
C ASN A 226 5.31 -2.10 16.51
N TYR A 227 4.69 -1.48 15.50
CA TYR A 227 3.29 -1.06 15.53
C TYR A 227 2.50 -1.75 14.44
N ILE A 228 1.22 -1.95 14.70
CA ILE A 228 0.21 -2.40 13.74
C ILE A 228 -1.04 -1.54 13.90
N LEU A 229 -1.72 -1.25 12.79
CA LEU A 229 -2.88 -0.36 12.79
C LEU A 229 -4.05 -0.99 12.02
N ALA A 230 -5.29 -0.67 12.42
CA ALA A 230 -6.48 -1.06 11.66
C ALA A 230 -7.57 0.01 11.72
N SER A 231 -8.32 0.16 10.62
CA SER A 231 -9.45 1.08 10.52
C SER A 231 -10.36 0.73 9.34
N ALA A 232 -11.64 1.07 9.46
CA ALA A 232 -12.59 1.11 8.35
C ALA A 232 -12.52 2.43 7.55
N ASP A 233 -11.77 3.42 8.04
CA ASP A 233 -11.53 4.68 7.34
C ASP A 233 -10.08 4.71 6.82
N SER A 234 -9.92 4.53 5.50
CA SER A 234 -8.60 4.53 4.84
C SER A 234 -7.89 5.89 4.94
N VAL A 235 -8.62 6.99 5.05
CA VAL A 235 -8.04 8.33 5.22
C VAL A 235 -7.51 8.47 6.64
N ALA A 236 -8.28 8.03 7.64
CA ALA A 236 -7.90 8.13 9.03
C ALA A 236 -6.67 7.27 9.37
N ILE A 237 -6.60 6.04 8.89
CA ILE A 237 -5.42 5.19 9.14
C ILE A 237 -4.16 5.75 8.48
N ASP A 238 -4.27 6.30 7.26
CA ASP A 238 -3.16 6.94 6.56
C ASP A 238 -2.71 8.22 7.29
N ALA A 239 -3.66 9.01 7.83
CA ALA A 239 -3.37 10.20 8.62
C ALA A 239 -2.65 9.86 9.93
N ILE A 240 -3.13 8.87 10.67
CA ILE A 240 -2.47 8.43 11.92
C ILE A 240 -1.07 7.87 11.64
N ALA A 241 -0.92 7.06 10.60
CA ALA A 241 0.41 6.59 10.19
C ALA A 241 1.35 7.75 9.80
N ALA A 242 0.84 8.78 9.10
CA ALA A 242 1.61 9.98 8.75
C ALA A 242 2.03 10.77 10.01
N LYS A 243 1.12 10.96 10.99
CA LYS A 243 1.43 11.59 12.28
C LYS A 243 2.52 10.82 13.02
N MET A 244 2.42 9.50 13.12
CA MET A 244 3.44 8.66 13.76
C MET A 244 4.79 8.73 13.05
N MET A 245 4.82 8.89 11.72
CA MET A 245 6.05 9.12 10.96
C MET A 245 6.67 10.50 11.23
N GLY A 246 5.93 11.46 11.81
CA GLY A 246 6.38 12.82 12.09
C GLY A 246 5.93 13.86 11.07
N PHE A 247 4.94 13.52 10.24
CA PHE A 247 4.33 14.47 9.29
C PHE A 247 3.01 15.02 9.86
N ASP A 248 2.69 16.26 9.53
CA ASP A 248 1.34 16.79 9.73
C ASP A 248 0.44 16.25 8.61
N PRO A 249 -0.59 15.43 8.92
CA PRO A 249 -1.47 14.86 7.90
C PRO A 249 -2.19 15.91 7.07
N MET A 250 -2.55 17.05 7.66
CA MET A 250 -3.26 18.13 6.96
C MET A 250 -2.36 18.91 5.99
N ASN A 251 -1.04 18.77 6.12
CA ASN A 251 -0.07 19.30 5.15
C ASN A 251 0.20 18.31 3.99
N ILE A 252 -0.33 17.10 4.03
CA ILE A 252 -0.26 16.15 2.92
C ILE A 252 -1.48 16.36 2.00
N PRO A 253 -1.28 16.83 0.74
CA PRO A 253 -2.40 17.33 -0.07
C PRO A 253 -3.52 16.31 -0.29
N TYR A 254 -3.22 15.03 -0.57
CA TYR A 254 -4.29 14.04 -0.80
C TYR A 254 -5.11 13.73 0.46
N LEU A 255 -4.49 13.73 1.64
CA LEU A 255 -5.20 13.52 2.91
C LEU A 255 -6.13 14.70 3.21
N ARG A 256 -5.60 15.94 3.07
CA ARG A 256 -6.40 17.15 3.25
C ARG A 256 -7.58 17.18 2.29
N MET A 257 -7.36 16.94 0.99
CA MET A 257 -8.43 16.93 -0.01
C MET A 257 -9.48 15.85 0.26
N CYS A 258 -9.08 14.65 0.73
CA CYS A 258 -10.03 13.63 1.16
C CYS A 258 -10.86 14.07 2.36
N HIS A 259 -10.24 14.74 3.34
CA HIS A 259 -10.92 15.29 4.52
C HIS A 259 -11.94 16.37 4.13
N GLU A 260 -11.52 17.36 3.32
CA GLU A 260 -12.35 18.45 2.83
C GLU A 260 -13.55 17.98 1.97
N ARG A 261 -13.40 16.84 1.30
CA ARG A 261 -14.44 16.18 0.49
C ARG A 261 -15.26 15.15 1.24
N GLU A 262 -15.10 15.05 2.55
CA GLU A 262 -15.82 14.09 3.41
C GLU A 262 -15.64 12.61 3.00
N LEU A 263 -14.52 12.29 2.35
CA LEU A 263 -14.18 10.92 1.97
C LEU A 263 -13.62 10.09 3.13
N GLY A 264 -13.21 10.75 4.21
CA GLY A 264 -12.72 10.20 5.48
C GLY A 264 -12.12 11.32 6.33
N LYS A 265 -11.55 11.00 7.49
CA LYS A 265 -10.99 11.97 8.44
C LYS A 265 -9.48 11.98 8.39
N ALA A 266 -8.87 13.16 8.14
CA ALA A 266 -7.41 13.33 8.14
C ALA A 266 -6.90 14.18 9.31
N ASP A 267 -7.72 15.05 9.89
CA ASP A 267 -7.32 15.78 11.10
C ASP A 267 -7.31 14.80 12.30
N PRO A 268 -6.18 14.60 12.98
CA PRO A 268 -6.10 13.70 14.14
C PRO A 268 -7.11 14.02 15.25
N LYS A 269 -7.59 15.27 15.34
CA LYS A 269 -8.61 15.69 16.33
C LYS A 269 -9.98 15.08 16.06
N ASP A 270 -10.26 14.69 14.81
CA ASP A 270 -11.51 14.06 14.38
C ASP A 270 -11.44 12.53 14.38
N ILE A 271 -10.33 11.97 14.89
CA ILE A 271 -10.05 10.53 14.88
C ILE A 271 -9.94 10.01 16.31
N GLU A 272 -10.76 9.03 16.63
CA GLU A 272 -10.63 8.26 17.87
C GLU A 272 -9.49 7.26 17.74
N ILE A 273 -8.53 7.31 18.65
CA ILE A 273 -7.41 6.37 18.71
C ILE A 273 -7.68 5.39 19.85
N VAL A 274 -7.69 4.10 19.53
CA VAL A 274 -7.92 3.01 20.48
C VAL A 274 -6.65 2.16 20.59
N GLY A 275 -6.29 1.76 21.79
CA GLY A 275 -5.12 0.93 22.10
C GLY A 275 -3.95 1.75 22.63
N GLU A 276 -2.87 1.87 21.87
CA GLU A 276 -1.69 2.61 22.33
C GLU A 276 -1.88 4.12 22.29
N ASP A 277 -1.39 4.80 23.31
CA ASP A 277 -1.21 6.25 23.25
C ASP A 277 -0.08 6.59 22.27
N ILE A 278 -0.40 7.41 21.29
CA ILE A 278 0.54 7.82 20.26
C ILE A 278 0.80 9.34 20.25
N GLU A 279 0.39 10.06 21.29
CA GLU A 279 0.52 11.52 21.34
C GLU A 279 1.99 11.93 21.12
N GLU A 280 2.91 11.33 21.85
CA GLU A 280 4.35 11.60 21.79
C GLU A 280 5.08 10.74 20.73
N VAL A 281 4.37 9.88 19.99
CA VAL A 281 5.03 9.01 19.01
C VAL A 281 5.43 9.81 17.78
N ASN A 282 6.74 9.88 17.55
CA ASN A 282 7.34 10.48 16.36
C ASN A 282 8.52 9.64 15.88
N PHE A 283 8.42 9.08 14.68
CA PHE A 283 9.48 8.26 14.08
C PHE A 283 10.60 9.09 13.46
N ASN A 284 10.41 10.40 13.32
CA ASN A 284 11.35 11.34 12.68
C ASN A 284 11.72 10.94 11.24
N PHE A 285 10.76 10.45 10.47
CA PHE A 285 10.98 10.06 9.10
C PHE A 285 11.13 11.27 8.18
N ARG A 286 11.86 11.07 7.08
CA ARG A 286 12.14 12.13 6.10
C ARG A 286 11.96 11.60 4.70
N VAL A 287 11.14 12.27 3.91
CA VAL A 287 11.03 11.99 2.48
C VAL A 287 12.35 12.36 1.81
N LYS A 288 13.03 11.37 1.25
CA LYS A 288 14.20 11.55 0.38
C LYS A 288 13.82 11.28 -1.06
N LYS A 289 14.55 11.88 -1.99
CA LYS A 289 14.40 11.63 -3.43
C LYS A 289 15.58 10.83 -3.91
N SER A 290 15.35 9.65 -4.48
CA SER A 290 16.38 8.95 -5.25
C SER A 290 16.68 9.73 -6.55
N LEU A 291 17.80 9.44 -7.19
CA LEU A 291 18.14 10.04 -8.50
C LEU A 291 17.04 9.79 -9.54
N VAL A 292 16.40 8.61 -9.49
CA VAL A 292 15.28 8.26 -10.38
C VAL A 292 14.05 9.13 -10.10
N ILE A 293 13.66 9.30 -8.82
CA ILE A 293 12.56 10.15 -8.43
C ILE A 293 12.84 11.62 -8.77
N TRP A 294 14.04 12.08 -8.52
CA TRP A 294 14.48 13.44 -8.88
C TRP A 294 14.38 13.67 -10.38
N GLY A 295 14.91 12.76 -11.21
CA GLY A 295 14.83 12.84 -12.67
C GLY A 295 13.40 12.81 -13.19
N ASP A 296 12.54 11.94 -12.65
CA ASP A 296 11.12 11.87 -13.01
C ASP A 296 10.39 13.19 -12.68
N GLN A 297 10.67 13.80 -11.53
CA GLN A 297 10.09 15.10 -11.17
C GLN A 297 10.61 16.25 -12.05
N MET A 298 11.88 16.24 -12.46
CA MET A 298 12.43 17.23 -13.39
C MET A 298 11.72 17.18 -14.75
N LEU A 299 11.40 15.98 -15.25
CA LEU A 299 10.68 15.77 -16.50
C LEU A 299 9.18 16.07 -16.42
N ARG A 300 8.55 15.92 -15.24
CA ARG A 300 7.08 16.11 -15.10
C ARG A 300 6.70 17.49 -14.63
N LEU A 301 7.45 18.04 -13.67
CA LEU A 301 7.10 19.25 -12.93
C LEU A 301 8.22 20.29 -12.96
N GLY A 302 9.43 19.92 -13.37
CA GLY A 302 10.60 20.78 -13.38
C GLY A 302 10.84 21.46 -14.73
N PRO A 303 11.99 22.11 -14.88
CA PRO A 303 12.36 22.87 -16.10
C PRO A 303 12.49 22.00 -17.36
N LEU A 304 12.56 20.68 -17.23
CA LEU A 304 12.57 19.74 -18.37
C LEU A 304 11.18 19.25 -18.77
N SER A 305 10.10 19.82 -18.23
CA SER A 305 8.70 19.39 -18.49
C SER A 305 8.27 19.54 -19.95
N PHE A 306 8.94 20.39 -20.75
CA PHE A 306 8.72 20.48 -22.20
C PHE A 306 9.14 19.20 -22.95
N LEU A 307 9.98 18.36 -22.35
CA LEU A 307 10.40 17.06 -22.87
C LEU A 307 9.49 15.90 -22.42
N GLU A 308 8.49 16.14 -21.55
CA GLU A 308 7.57 15.11 -21.02
C GLU A 308 6.94 14.30 -22.15
N GLY A 309 6.44 14.99 -23.19
CA GLY A 309 5.81 14.34 -24.35
C GLY A 309 6.75 13.36 -25.06
N LEU A 310 7.99 13.77 -25.27
CA LEU A 310 8.97 12.96 -25.97
C LEU A 310 9.42 11.74 -25.13
N PHE A 311 9.74 11.94 -23.86
CA PHE A 311 10.36 10.87 -23.04
C PHE A 311 9.36 9.99 -22.27
N LEU A 312 8.18 10.48 -21.93
CA LEU A 312 7.23 9.77 -21.08
C LEU A 312 5.92 9.38 -21.77
N LYS A 313 5.59 10.01 -22.92
CA LYS A 313 4.33 9.75 -23.66
C LYS A 313 4.55 9.26 -25.10
N SER A 314 5.79 8.91 -25.47
CA SER A 314 6.14 8.31 -26.76
C SER A 314 6.68 6.88 -26.56
N PRO A 315 6.96 6.12 -27.62
CA PRO A 315 7.62 4.82 -27.54
C PRO A 315 8.97 4.84 -26.78
N LEU A 316 9.57 6.03 -26.64
CA LEU A 316 10.81 6.20 -25.86
C LEU A 316 10.60 6.01 -24.35
N VAL A 317 9.36 5.95 -23.84
CA VAL A 317 9.06 5.70 -22.41
C VAL A 317 9.75 4.45 -21.86
N VAL A 318 10.14 3.51 -22.72
CA VAL A 318 10.84 2.26 -22.37
C VAL A 318 12.16 2.54 -21.61
N TRP A 319 12.78 3.71 -21.81
CA TRP A 319 14.00 4.08 -21.09
C TRP A 319 13.77 4.21 -19.57
N ALA A 320 12.61 4.69 -19.15
CA ALA A 320 12.34 4.98 -17.73
C ALA A 320 12.28 3.70 -16.86
N PRO A 321 11.54 2.63 -17.23
CA PRO A 321 11.65 1.33 -16.57
C PRO A 321 13.06 0.74 -16.64
N LEU A 322 13.75 0.86 -17.79
CA LEU A 322 15.10 0.36 -17.95
C LEU A 322 16.09 1.06 -16.99
N ALA A 323 16.11 2.39 -16.97
CA ALA A 323 16.95 3.16 -16.06
C ALA A 323 16.63 2.85 -14.58
N SER A 324 15.33 2.70 -14.28
CA SER A 324 14.87 2.29 -12.95
C SER A 324 15.40 0.91 -12.57
N ASN A 325 15.34 -0.07 -13.46
CA ASN A 325 15.86 -1.42 -13.22
C ASN A 325 17.38 -1.44 -13.07
N ILE A 326 18.11 -0.71 -13.93
CA ILE A 326 19.57 -0.59 -13.81
C ILE A 326 19.94 -0.01 -12.44
N TYR A 327 19.33 1.11 -12.06
CA TYR A 327 19.65 1.74 -10.78
C TYR A 327 19.26 0.85 -9.59
N HIS A 328 18.01 0.34 -9.55
CA HIS A 328 17.50 -0.37 -8.37
C HIS A 328 17.99 -1.81 -8.31
N ASP A 329 17.91 -2.57 -9.43
CA ASP A 329 18.11 -4.02 -9.43
C ASP A 329 19.53 -4.46 -9.72
N LEU A 330 20.28 -3.68 -10.54
CA LEU A 330 21.66 -4.02 -10.91
C LEU A 330 22.69 -3.28 -10.08
N PHE A 331 22.39 -2.10 -9.56
CA PHE A 331 23.32 -1.31 -8.75
C PHE A 331 22.93 -1.29 -7.26
N TRP A 332 21.82 -0.66 -6.91
CA TRP A 332 21.49 -0.39 -5.51
C TRP A 332 21.24 -1.67 -4.69
N TYR A 333 20.44 -2.60 -5.23
CA TYR A 333 20.11 -3.82 -4.52
C TYR A 333 21.30 -4.72 -4.20
N PRO A 334 22.21 -5.06 -5.16
CA PRO A 334 23.36 -5.90 -4.87
C PRO A 334 24.41 -5.21 -3.98
N VAL A 335 24.58 -3.90 -4.08
CA VAL A 335 25.65 -3.15 -3.37
C VAL A 335 25.20 -2.69 -1.99
N ILE A 336 24.01 -2.09 -1.90
CA ILE A 336 23.49 -1.48 -0.68
C ILE A 336 22.41 -2.36 -0.07
N GLY A 337 21.43 -2.76 -0.87
CA GLY A 337 20.25 -3.50 -0.41
C GLY A 337 20.60 -4.80 0.31
N LYS A 338 21.47 -5.61 -0.26
CA LYS A 338 21.91 -6.88 0.36
C LYS A 338 22.57 -6.67 1.73
N ARG A 339 23.34 -5.60 1.91
CA ARG A 339 23.95 -5.28 3.21
C ARG A 339 22.88 -4.96 4.26
N ILE A 340 21.84 -4.21 3.86
CA ILE A 340 20.72 -3.86 4.73
C ILE A 340 19.92 -5.12 5.08
N ILE A 341 19.63 -5.97 4.08
CA ILE A 341 18.93 -7.24 4.29
C ILE A 341 19.69 -8.15 5.26
N ASN A 342 21.00 -8.29 5.08
CA ASN A 342 21.80 -9.12 5.97
C ASN A 342 21.75 -8.63 7.43
N LYS A 343 21.86 -7.30 7.65
CA LYS A 343 21.69 -6.71 9.00
C LYS A 343 20.27 -6.94 9.54
N PHE A 344 19.26 -6.82 8.70
CA PHE A 344 17.87 -7.07 9.09
C PHE A 344 17.66 -8.52 9.52
N LYS A 345 18.24 -9.49 8.81
CA LYS A 345 18.15 -10.91 9.14
C LYS A 345 18.70 -11.27 10.51
N GLU A 346 19.62 -10.49 11.06
CA GLU A 346 20.15 -10.64 12.43
C GLU A 346 19.13 -10.24 13.49
N THR A 347 18.13 -9.42 13.14
CA THR A 347 17.07 -8.97 14.05
C THR A 347 16.05 -10.08 14.33
N LYS A 348 15.26 -9.93 15.39
CA LYS A 348 14.16 -10.84 15.69
C LYS A 348 13.13 -10.92 14.54
N TRP A 349 12.80 -9.80 13.88
CA TRP A 349 11.90 -9.75 12.73
C TRP A 349 12.49 -10.44 11.50
N GLY A 350 13.78 -10.29 11.25
CA GLY A 350 14.46 -11.00 10.18
C GLY A 350 14.46 -12.51 10.40
N LYS A 351 14.71 -12.95 11.64
CA LYS A 351 14.64 -14.37 12.04
C LYS A 351 13.20 -14.93 11.92
N LEU A 352 12.18 -14.10 12.20
CA LEU A 352 10.79 -14.50 11.97
C LEU A 352 10.52 -14.65 10.47
N PHE A 353 10.98 -13.71 9.64
CA PHE A 353 10.82 -13.77 8.18
C PHE A 353 11.44 -15.03 7.57
N ASP A 354 12.59 -15.47 8.06
CA ASP A 354 13.29 -16.67 7.58
C ASP A 354 12.57 -17.98 7.96
N LYS A 355 11.58 -17.95 8.84
CA LYS A 355 10.74 -19.12 9.21
C LYS A 355 9.58 -19.36 8.24
N TYR A 356 9.19 -18.35 7.46
CA TYR A 356 8.20 -18.45 6.40
C TYR A 356 8.83 -19.05 5.13
#